data_3415cb46610989b5b8e305faf9bfcf09
#
_entry.id   3415cb46610989b5b8e305faf9bfcf09
#
_cell.length_a   1.000
_cell.length_b   1.000
_cell.length_c   1.000
_cell.angle_alpha   90.00
_cell.angle_beta   90.00
_cell.angle_gamma   90.00
#
_symmetry.space_group_name_H-M   'P 1'
#
loop_
_entity.id
_entity.type
_entity.pdbx_description
1 polymer ?
#
loop_
_entity_poly.entity_id
_entity_poly.type
_entity_poly.pdbx_seq_one_letter_code
_entity_poly.pdbx_strand_id
1 'polypeptide(L)'
;SNLEFLGFPGIYIDDEFTQGIEIQQVLTPQVRSQALKVVHDMFAFDVDSDAEEDMPVSEIKIQKTIERIVENILSNGDIMCNVLDIKNYDDYIYYHSINVAMMSVLLGANYGMNEESLYQLTTAAILHDIGKRFLDIGIINADHALTEEETQLLRKHPELGADYLKGNYHFSTLVYAGVMQHHENYDGTGYPL
;
A
#
# COMPACT_ATOMS: atom_id res chain seq x y z
N SER A 1 -24.30 6.78 -4.20
CA SER A 1 -25.06 5.94 -5.15
C SER A 1 -25.11 4.50 -4.62
N ASN A 2 -26.13 3.71 -5.04
CA ASN A 2 -26.28 2.31 -4.61
C ASN A 2 -25.05 1.43 -4.98
N LEU A 3 -24.20 1.88 -5.88
CA LEU A 3 -23.02 1.16 -6.36
C LEU A 3 -21.81 1.35 -5.45
N GLU A 4 -21.66 2.50 -4.81
CA GLU A 4 -20.64 2.73 -3.76
C GLU A 4 -20.88 1.81 -2.57
N PHE A 5 -22.16 1.63 -2.19
CA PHE A 5 -22.55 0.73 -1.11
C PHE A 5 -22.24 -0.76 -1.41
N LEU A 6 -22.13 -1.13 -2.69
CA LEU A 6 -21.74 -2.47 -3.15
C LEU A 6 -20.23 -2.64 -3.31
N GLY A 7 -19.42 -1.65 -2.94
CA GLY A 7 -17.96 -1.72 -2.99
C GLY A 7 -17.37 -1.65 -4.40
N PHE A 8 -18.12 -1.12 -5.38
CA PHE A 8 -17.58 -0.89 -6.72
C PHE A 8 -16.84 0.47 -6.76
N PRO A 9 -15.53 0.48 -6.98
CA PRO A 9 -14.72 1.71 -6.98
C PRO A 9 -15.01 2.61 -8.19
N GLY A 10 -15.71 2.12 -9.19
CA GLY A 10 -16.07 2.85 -10.40
C GLY A 10 -16.92 2.03 -11.34
N ILE A 11 -17.51 2.69 -12.33
CA ILE A 11 -18.25 2.08 -13.42
C ILE A 11 -17.55 2.47 -14.72
N TYR A 12 -17.24 1.49 -15.54
CA TYR A 12 -16.82 1.74 -16.90
C TYR A 12 -18.06 1.94 -17.77
N ILE A 13 -18.10 3.02 -18.52
CA ILE A 13 -19.15 3.29 -19.48
C ILE A 13 -18.63 2.84 -20.85
N ASP A 14 -19.29 1.85 -21.43
CA ASP A 14 -19.02 1.43 -22.80
C ASP A 14 -19.88 2.28 -23.74
N ASP A 15 -19.23 3.16 -24.48
CA ASP A 15 -19.85 4.03 -25.48
C ASP A 15 -19.18 3.84 -26.85
N GLU A 16 -19.63 4.58 -27.86
CA GLU A 16 -19.10 4.48 -29.22
C GLU A 16 -17.62 4.88 -29.36
N PHE A 17 -17.03 5.58 -28.35
CA PHE A 17 -15.62 5.97 -28.32
C PHE A 17 -14.75 4.94 -27.60
N THR A 18 -15.35 4.12 -26.74
CA THR A 18 -14.64 3.12 -25.91
C THR A 18 -14.83 1.69 -26.43
N GLN A 19 -15.67 1.49 -27.46
CA GLN A 19 -15.90 0.18 -28.07
C GLN A 19 -14.57 -0.46 -28.54
N GLY A 20 -14.26 -1.63 -28.01
CA GLY A 20 -13.06 -2.38 -28.36
C GLY A 20 -11.80 -2.01 -27.57
N ILE A 21 -11.89 -1.12 -26.58
CA ILE A 21 -10.81 -0.88 -25.63
C ILE A 21 -10.93 -1.93 -24.51
N GLU A 22 -10.07 -2.94 -24.54
CA GLU A 22 -9.87 -3.85 -23.41
C GLU A 22 -8.97 -3.16 -22.38
N ILE A 23 -9.54 -2.83 -21.20
CA ILE A 23 -8.76 -2.33 -20.08
C ILE A 23 -8.06 -3.50 -19.43
N GLN A 24 -6.78 -3.66 -19.74
CA GLN A 24 -5.93 -4.65 -19.08
C GLN A 24 -5.60 -4.15 -17.67
N GLN A 25 -6.12 -4.83 -16.66
CA GLN A 25 -5.79 -4.54 -15.26
C GLN A 25 -4.51 -5.27 -14.87
N VAL A 26 -3.59 -4.57 -14.23
CA VAL A 26 -2.32 -5.14 -13.72
C VAL A 26 -2.61 -6.24 -12.70
N LEU A 27 -3.56 -6.01 -11.82
CA LEU A 27 -4.07 -7.02 -10.87
C LEU A 27 -5.48 -7.44 -11.26
N THR A 28 -5.75 -8.73 -11.16
CA THR A 28 -7.14 -9.20 -11.28
C THR A 28 -7.99 -8.58 -10.17
N PRO A 29 -9.32 -8.37 -10.42
CA PRO A 29 -10.21 -7.79 -9.42
C PRO A 29 -10.19 -8.54 -8.08
N GLN A 30 -10.02 -9.87 -8.11
CA GLN A 30 -9.95 -10.71 -6.93
C GLN A 30 -8.68 -10.44 -6.11
N VAL A 31 -7.51 -10.38 -6.75
CA VAL A 31 -6.23 -10.10 -6.07
C VAL A 31 -6.25 -8.69 -5.49
N ARG A 32 -6.75 -7.69 -6.24
CA ARG A 32 -6.89 -6.31 -5.78
C ARG A 32 -7.80 -6.22 -4.56
N SER A 33 -8.98 -6.83 -4.59
CA SER A 33 -9.94 -6.82 -3.47
C SER A 33 -9.36 -7.47 -2.21
N GLN A 34 -8.64 -8.59 -2.37
CA GLN A 34 -7.97 -9.25 -1.24
C GLN A 34 -6.84 -8.39 -0.66
N ALA A 35 -6.03 -7.76 -1.51
CA ALA A 35 -4.96 -6.87 -1.08
C ALA A 35 -5.52 -5.66 -0.33
N LEU A 36 -6.56 -5.01 -0.87
CA LEU A 36 -7.26 -3.89 -0.21
C LEU A 36 -7.75 -4.29 1.18
N LYS A 37 -8.39 -5.46 1.30
CA LYS A 37 -8.87 -5.94 2.59
C LYS A 37 -7.74 -6.14 3.60
N VAL A 38 -6.62 -6.73 3.18
CA VAL A 38 -5.47 -6.94 4.08
C VAL A 38 -4.84 -5.62 4.51
N VAL A 39 -4.67 -4.69 3.58
CA VAL A 39 -4.11 -3.37 3.88
C VAL A 39 -5.06 -2.60 4.80
N HIS A 40 -6.36 -2.60 4.50
CA HIS A 40 -7.38 -1.99 5.37
C HIS A 40 -7.33 -2.58 6.79
N ASP A 41 -7.36 -3.91 6.92
CA ASP A 41 -7.33 -4.58 8.23
C ASP A 41 -6.04 -4.22 9.02
N MET A 42 -4.91 -3.98 8.34
CA MET A 42 -3.67 -3.56 8.98
C MET A 42 -3.68 -2.12 9.47
N PHE A 43 -4.31 -1.21 8.72
CA PHE A 43 -4.38 0.21 9.06
C PHE A 43 -5.52 0.54 10.03
N ALA A 44 -6.63 -0.20 9.97
CA ALA A 44 -7.83 0.04 10.78
C ALA A 44 -7.73 -0.50 12.22
N PHE A 45 -6.57 -1.01 12.63
CA PHE A 45 -6.38 -1.48 14.00
C PHE A 45 -6.52 -0.31 14.98
N ASP A 46 -7.57 -0.36 15.79
CA ASP A 46 -7.88 0.69 16.77
C ASP A 46 -7.00 0.50 18.01
N VAL A 47 -6.09 1.44 18.25
CA VAL A 47 -5.17 1.41 19.40
C VAL A 47 -5.94 1.54 20.74
N ASP A 48 -7.17 2.06 20.69
CA ASP A 48 -8.01 2.34 21.87
C ASP A 48 -9.06 1.25 22.15
N SER A 49 -9.11 0.18 21.36
CA SER A 49 -10.04 -0.89 21.64
C SER A 49 -9.48 -1.80 22.78
N ASP A 50 -10.06 -1.71 23.96
CA ASP A 50 -9.90 -2.70 25.05
C ASP A 50 -10.44 -4.10 24.67
N ALA A 51 -10.75 -4.34 23.40
CA ALA A 51 -11.30 -5.59 22.91
C ALA A 51 -10.18 -6.62 22.70
N GLU A 52 -10.22 -7.70 23.47
CA GLU A 52 -9.38 -8.90 23.31
C GLU A 52 -9.49 -9.56 21.92
N GLU A 53 -10.25 -8.98 20.97
CA GLU A 53 -10.53 -9.53 19.64
C GLU A 53 -9.68 -8.93 18.50
N ASP A 54 -8.95 -7.84 18.73
CA ASP A 54 -8.13 -7.21 17.69
C ASP A 54 -6.73 -7.84 17.57
N MET A 55 -6.71 -9.08 17.12
CA MET A 55 -5.44 -9.74 16.78
C MET A 55 -4.83 -9.11 15.51
N PRO A 56 -3.54 -8.78 15.53
CA PRO A 56 -2.85 -8.30 14.33
C PRO A 56 -3.07 -9.23 13.14
N VAL A 57 -3.16 -8.67 11.94
CA VAL A 57 -3.28 -9.47 10.71
C VAL A 57 -2.13 -10.48 10.68
N SER A 58 -2.43 -11.76 10.52
CA SER A 58 -1.39 -12.79 10.60
C SER A 58 -0.36 -12.60 9.48
N GLU A 59 0.91 -12.79 9.82
CA GLU A 59 2.05 -12.71 8.86
C GLU A 59 1.82 -13.60 7.65
N ILE A 60 1.26 -14.80 7.85
CA ILE A 60 0.90 -15.73 6.76
C ILE A 60 -0.10 -15.11 5.79
N LYS A 61 -1.09 -14.35 6.28
CA LYS A 61 -2.09 -13.69 5.42
C LYS A 61 -1.44 -12.59 4.60
N ILE A 62 -0.52 -11.84 5.19
CA ILE A 62 0.26 -10.80 4.51
C ILE A 62 1.13 -11.44 3.43
N GLN A 63 1.93 -12.45 3.77
CA GLN A 63 2.80 -13.17 2.83
C GLN A 63 2.03 -13.72 1.63
N LYS A 64 0.93 -14.43 1.86
CA LYS A 64 0.09 -14.96 0.77
C LYS A 64 -0.49 -13.87 -0.15
N THR A 65 -0.77 -12.70 0.41
CA THR A 65 -1.26 -11.57 -0.39
C THR A 65 -0.15 -10.99 -1.26
N ILE A 66 1.04 -10.83 -0.70
CA ILE A 66 2.24 -10.39 -1.43
C ILE A 66 2.59 -11.38 -2.56
N GLU A 67 2.64 -12.68 -2.26
CA GLU A 67 2.87 -13.74 -3.26
C GLU A 67 1.92 -13.60 -4.45
N ARG A 68 0.62 -13.47 -4.18
CA ARG A 68 -0.39 -13.31 -5.24
C ARG A 68 -0.23 -12.03 -6.06
N ILE A 69 0.17 -10.93 -5.43
CA ILE A 69 0.46 -9.67 -6.16
C ILE A 69 1.63 -9.90 -7.11
N VAL A 70 2.74 -10.43 -6.60
CA VAL A 70 3.96 -10.69 -7.40
C VAL A 70 3.68 -11.65 -8.53
N GLU A 71 3.09 -12.83 -8.23
CA GLU A 71 2.74 -13.85 -9.25
C GLU A 71 1.79 -13.29 -10.31
N ASN A 72 0.77 -12.54 -9.90
CA ASN A 72 -0.20 -11.96 -10.83
C ASN A 72 0.44 -10.96 -11.78
N ILE A 73 1.37 -10.14 -11.29
CA ILE A 73 2.10 -9.18 -12.11
C ILE A 73 3.09 -9.90 -13.04
N LEU A 74 3.88 -10.85 -12.53
CA LEU A 74 4.87 -11.56 -13.33
C LEU A 74 4.24 -12.45 -14.42
N SER A 75 3.03 -12.98 -14.18
CA SER A 75 2.32 -13.79 -15.17
C SER A 75 1.72 -12.99 -16.33
N ASN A 76 1.55 -11.70 -16.16
CA ASN A 76 0.96 -10.80 -17.16
C ASN A 76 2.07 -10.04 -17.93
N GLY A 77 2.83 -10.71 -18.77
CA GLY A 77 4.08 -10.23 -19.37
C GLY A 77 4.07 -8.95 -20.22
N ASP A 78 2.91 -8.35 -20.55
CA ASP A 78 2.78 -7.14 -21.37
C ASP A 78 1.91 -6.09 -20.67
N ILE A 79 2.43 -5.48 -19.58
CA ILE A 79 1.61 -4.56 -18.81
C ILE A 79 2.03 -3.10 -19.04
N MET A 80 1.20 -2.38 -19.77
CA MET A 80 1.11 -0.93 -19.61
C MET A 80 0.33 -0.64 -18.31
N CYS A 81 1.04 -0.09 -17.33
CA CYS A 81 0.49 0.19 -16.02
C CYS A 81 -0.56 1.31 -16.10
N ASN A 82 -1.82 0.96 -15.95
CA ASN A 82 -2.90 1.95 -15.77
C ASN A 82 -3.00 2.26 -14.26
N VAL A 83 -2.27 3.28 -13.81
CA VAL A 83 -2.19 3.74 -12.40
C VAL A 83 -3.45 4.50 -11.96
N LEU A 84 -4.51 4.51 -12.77
CA LEU A 84 -5.65 5.41 -12.63
C LEU A 84 -6.84 4.79 -11.90
N ASP A 85 -6.71 4.50 -10.60
CA ASP A 85 -7.89 4.23 -9.78
C ASP A 85 -7.76 4.81 -8.36
N ILE A 86 -7.53 6.14 -8.26
CA ILE A 86 -7.63 6.85 -7.00
C ILE A 86 -8.92 7.66 -7.06
N LYS A 87 -10.01 7.17 -6.45
CA LYS A 87 -11.30 7.86 -6.53
C LYS A 87 -11.96 8.21 -5.20
N ASN A 88 -11.51 7.70 -4.07
CA ASN A 88 -12.10 8.07 -2.78
C ASN A 88 -11.03 8.57 -1.82
N TYR A 89 -11.27 9.75 -1.21
CA TYR A 89 -10.34 10.40 -0.29
C TYR A 89 -10.11 9.55 0.97
N ASP A 90 -11.16 8.90 1.47
CA ASP A 90 -11.11 8.08 2.69
C ASP A 90 -10.31 6.77 2.51
N ASP A 91 -10.26 6.23 1.29
CA ASP A 91 -9.54 4.99 0.97
C ASP A 91 -8.17 5.24 0.30
N TYR A 92 -7.75 6.50 0.17
CA TYR A 92 -6.54 6.88 -0.56
C TYR A 92 -5.30 6.12 -0.09
N ILE A 93 -5.10 6.02 1.22
CA ILE A 93 -3.94 5.34 1.82
C ILE A 93 -3.84 3.88 1.37
N TYR A 94 -4.97 3.16 1.31
CA TYR A 94 -4.99 1.74 0.95
C TYR A 94 -4.68 1.54 -0.54
N TYR A 95 -5.33 2.32 -1.41
CA TYR A 95 -5.06 2.29 -2.86
C TYR A 95 -3.65 2.73 -3.19
N HIS A 96 -3.14 3.75 -2.49
CA HIS A 96 -1.77 4.22 -2.63
C HIS A 96 -0.77 3.10 -2.33
N SER A 97 -0.90 2.42 -1.20
CA SER A 97 -0.02 1.31 -0.81
C SER A 97 0.01 0.18 -1.85
N ILE A 98 -1.15 -0.18 -2.41
CA ILE A 98 -1.22 -1.19 -3.45
C ILE A 98 -0.58 -0.71 -4.76
N ASN A 99 -0.82 0.54 -5.15
CA ASN A 99 -0.22 1.10 -6.36
C ASN A 99 1.30 1.19 -6.25
N VAL A 100 1.83 1.61 -5.10
CA VAL A 100 3.28 1.62 -4.83
C VAL A 100 3.85 0.20 -4.90
N ALA A 101 3.18 -0.79 -4.31
CA ALA A 101 3.60 -2.18 -4.38
C ALA A 101 3.63 -2.69 -5.84
N MET A 102 2.57 -2.44 -6.62
CA MET A 102 2.51 -2.81 -8.04
C MET A 102 3.66 -2.21 -8.85
N MET A 103 3.88 -0.91 -8.71
CA MET A 103 4.96 -0.22 -9.41
C MET A 103 6.33 -0.74 -8.99
N SER A 104 6.51 -1.08 -7.72
CA SER A 104 7.74 -1.65 -7.19
C SER A 104 8.04 -3.01 -7.80
N VAL A 105 7.04 -3.90 -7.93
CA VAL A 105 7.21 -5.20 -8.61
C VAL A 105 7.61 -5.01 -10.07
N LEU A 106 6.90 -4.13 -10.80
CA LEU A 106 7.20 -3.88 -12.21
C LEU A 106 8.63 -3.35 -12.42
N LEU A 107 9.04 -2.38 -11.60
CA LEU A 107 10.40 -1.84 -11.64
C LEU A 107 11.44 -2.89 -11.25
N GLY A 108 11.24 -3.60 -10.14
CA GLY A 108 12.15 -4.63 -9.67
C GLY A 108 12.34 -5.77 -10.68
N ALA A 109 11.25 -6.24 -11.31
CA ALA A 109 11.29 -7.24 -12.36
C ALA A 109 12.08 -6.75 -13.59
N ASN A 110 11.88 -5.50 -14.01
CA ASN A 110 12.65 -4.90 -15.12
C ASN A 110 14.14 -4.74 -14.78
N TYR A 111 14.49 -4.54 -13.51
CA TYR A 111 15.88 -4.54 -13.05
C TYR A 111 16.47 -5.95 -12.87
N GLY A 112 15.71 -6.99 -13.14
CA GLY A 112 16.16 -8.39 -13.02
C GLY A 112 16.30 -8.87 -11.58
N MET A 113 15.55 -8.29 -10.64
CA MET A 113 15.50 -8.79 -9.26
C MET A 113 14.95 -10.22 -9.23
N ASN A 114 15.54 -11.06 -8.37
CA ASN A 114 15.01 -12.39 -8.15
C ASN A 114 13.70 -12.33 -7.34
N GLU A 115 12.98 -13.45 -7.32
CA GLU A 115 11.64 -13.55 -6.73
C GLU A 115 11.65 -13.19 -5.24
N GLU A 116 12.64 -13.68 -4.47
CA GLU A 116 12.78 -13.36 -3.04
C GLU A 116 12.94 -11.85 -2.80
N SER A 117 13.77 -11.18 -3.60
CA SER A 117 13.97 -9.73 -3.53
C SER A 117 12.70 -8.97 -3.93
N LEU A 118 11.94 -9.47 -4.91
CA LEU A 118 10.65 -8.90 -5.29
C LEU A 118 9.63 -9.01 -4.15
N TYR A 119 9.57 -10.15 -3.45
CA TYR A 119 8.69 -10.29 -2.29
C TYR A 119 9.06 -9.32 -1.17
N GLN A 120 10.34 -9.17 -0.86
CA GLN A 120 10.80 -8.23 0.17
C GLN A 120 10.49 -6.78 -0.21
N LEU A 121 10.76 -6.39 -1.46
CA LEU A 121 10.47 -5.07 -2.00
C LEU A 121 8.96 -4.78 -1.96
N THR A 122 8.14 -5.73 -2.39
CA THR A 122 6.68 -5.59 -2.41
C THR A 122 6.12 -5.49 -1.00
N THR A 123 6.67 -6.26 -0.05
CA THR A 123 6.29 -6.20 1.36
C THR A 123 6.60 -4.83 1.95
N ALA A 124 7.81 -4.32 1.73
CA ALA A 124 8.18 -2.97 2.17
C ALA A 124 7.29 -1.91 1.53
N ALA A 125 7.03 -2.02 0.22
CA ALA A 125 6.22 -1.07 -0.53
C ALA A 125 4.76 -1.02 -0.07
N ILE A 126 4.13 -2.17 0.22
CA ILE A 126 2.73 -2.20 0.67
C ILE A 126 2.58 -1.70 2.12
N LEU A 127 3.64 -1.80 2.93
CA LEU A 127 3.65 -1.45 4.34
C LEU A 127 4.36 -0.12 4.66
N HIS A 128 4.90 0.58 3.65
CA HIS A 128 5.75 1.76 3.87
C HIS A 128 5.09 2.82 4.75
N ASP A 129 3.81 3.02 4.58
CA ASP A 129 2.99 4.03 5.25
C ASP A 129 2.26 3.52 6.50
N ILE A 130 2.49 2.27 6.95
CA ILE A 130 1.75 1.66 8.07
C ILE A 130 1.83 2.48 9.35
N GLY A 131 2.89 3.24 9.56
CA GLY A 131 3.05 4.11 10.72
C GLY A 131 2.06 5.29 10.77
N LYS A 132 1.40 5.63 9.67
CA LYS A 132 0.36 6.67 9.65
C LYS A 132 -0.83 6.32 10.54
N ARG A 133 -1.08 5.02 10.81
CA ARG A 133 -2.12 4.58 11.74
C ARG A 133 -1.97 5.11 13.17
N PHE A 134 -0.78 5.56 13.55
CA PHE A 134 -0.46 6.11 14.87
C PHE A 134 -0.52 7.63 14.92
N LEU A 135 -0.88 8.27 13.82
CA LEU A 135 -0.98 9.72 13.72
C LEU A 135 -2.43 10.17 13.81
N ASP A 136 -2.62 11.42 14.21
CA ASP A 136 -3.94 12.04 14.20
C ASP A 136 -4.51 12.05 12.79
N ILE A 137 -5.74 11.57 12.64
CA ILE A 137 -6.43 11.51 11.35
C ILE A 137 -6.63 12.90 10.74
N GLY A 138 -6.72 13.94 11.58
CA GLY A 138 -6.80 15.33 11.15
C GLY A 138 -5.53 15.81 10.43
N ILE A 139 -4.36 15.27 10.79
CA ILE A 139 -3.10 15.57 10.10
C ILE A 139 -3.05 14.86 8.76
N ILE A 140 -3.51 13.58 8.73
CA ILE A 140 -3.47 12.75 7.53
C ILE A 140 -4.42 13.29 6.46
N ASN A 141 -5.61 13.72 6.87
CA ASN A 141 -6.68 14.20 5.99
C ASN A 141 -6.78 15.74 5.97
N ALA A 142 -5.72 16.46 6.34
CA ALA A 142 -5.74 17.92 6.36
C ALA A 142 -6.10 18.49 4.98
N ASP A 143 -7.07 19.39 4.96
CA ASP A 143 -7.50 20.14 3.77
C ASP A 143 -6.78 21.50 3.61
N HIS A 144 -5.74 21.70 4.44
CA HIS A 144 -4.89 22.89 4.47
C HIS A 144 -3.40 22.50 4.36
N ALA A 145 -2.55 23.50 4.11
CA ALA A 145 -1.11 23.30 4.20
C ALA A 145 -0.72 23.02 5.66
N LEU A 146 -0.01 21.90 5.88
CA LEU A 146 0.43 21.50 7.22
C LEU A 146 1.33 22.56 7.84
N THR A 147 1.14 22.80 9.12
CA THR A 147 2.07 23.58 9.94
C THR A 147 3.41 22.85 10.09
N GLU A 148 4.44 23.54 10.61
CA GLU A 148 5.74 22.93 10.87
C GLU A 148 5.62 21.79 11.90
N GLU A 149 4.83 21.98 12.96
CA GLU A 149 4.57 20.99 13.99
C GLU A 149 3.86 19.75 13.42
N GLU A 150 2.82 19.94 12.62
CA GLU A 150 2.10 18.83 11.94
C GLU A 150 3.01 18.09 10.96
N THR A 151 3.85 18.84 10.23
CA THR A 151 4.83 18.24 9.31
C THR A 151 5.84 17.37 10.08
N GLN A 152 6.33 17.84 11.23
CA GLN A 152 7.25 17.07 12.06
C GLN A 152 6.58 15.82 12.65
N LEU A 153 5.30 15.89 13.01
CA LEU A 153 4.53 14.73 13.45
C LEU A 153 4.36 13.73 12.30
N LEU A 154 3.96 14.21 11.12
CA LEU A 154 3.81 13.35 9.94
C LEU A 154 5.11 12.64 9.57
N ARG A 155 6.26 13.31 9.68
CA ARG A 155 7.58 12.74 9.40
C ARG A 155 8.00 11.58 10.32
N LYS A 156 7.27 11.32 11.40
CA LYS A 156 7.54 10.19 12.32
C LYS A 156 6.97 8.86 11.82
N HIS A 157 6.07 8.86 10.81
CA HIS A 157 5.43 7.61 10.39
C HIS A 157 6.41 6.51 9.91
N PRO A 158 7.57 6.80 9.27
CA PRO A 158 8.49 5.73 8.90
C PRO A 158 9.07 5.01 10.13
N GLU A 159 9.46 5.75 11.17
CA GLU A 159 9.97 5.20 12.43
C GLU A 159 8.88 4.41 13.16
N LEU A 160 7.70 5.00 13.34
CA LEU A 160 6.55 4.36 13.98
C LEU A 160 6.14 3.06 13.27
N GLY A 161 6.13 3.09 11.93
CA GLY A 161 5.83 1.92 11.11
C GLY A 161 6.85 0.81 11.26
N ALA A 162 8.14 1.15 11.16
CA ALA A 162 9.21 0.17 11.31
C ALA A 162 9.24 -0.46 12.72
N ASP A 163 9.01 0.34 13.76
CA ASP A 163 8.97 -0.14 15.15
C ASP A 163 7.75 -1.04 15.40
N TYR A 164 6.59 -0.66 14.88
CA TYR A 164 5.39 -1.51 14.94
C TYR A 164 5.62 -2.87 14.28
N LEU A 165 6.19 -2.86 13.06
CA LEU A 165 6.44 -4.10 12.33
C LEU A 165 7.47 -4.99 13.05
N LYS A 166 8.55 -4.41 13.59
CA LYS A 166 9.55 -5.15 14.38
C LYS A 166 8.96 -5.77 15.65
N GLY A 167 8.00 -5.10 16.27
CA GLY A 167 7.36 -5.59 17.50
C GLY A 167 6.35 -6.72 17.28
N ASN A 168 5.77 -6.82 16.07
CA ASN A 168 4.63 -7.71 15.80
C ASN A 168 4.89 -8.78 14.73
N TYR A 169 5.95 -8.65 13.92
CA TYR A 169 6.21 -9.50 12.75
C TYR A 169 7.69 -9.87 12.62
N HIS A 170 7.97 -10.95 11.90
CA HIS A 170 9.32 -11.47 11.64
C HIS A 170 9.72 -11.28 10.17
N PHE A 171 9.58 -10.06 9.66
CA PHE A 171 10.03 -9.74 8.32
C PHE A 171 11.57 -9.63 8.22
N SER A 172 12.10 -9.63 7.00
CA SER A 172 13.52 -9.42 6.78
C SER A 172 13.94 -8.00 7.15
N THR A 173 15.23 -7.84 7.46
CA THR A 173 15.83 -6.51 7.75
C THR A 173 15.61 -5.52 6.61
N LEU A 174 15.56 -6.00 5.35
CA LEU A 174 15.33 -5.17 4.18
C LEU A 174 13.93 -4.58 4.16
N VAL A 175 12.92 -5.33 4.62
CA VAL A 175 11.54 -4.82 4.75
C VAL A 175 11.50 -3.67 5.76
N TYR A 176 12.09 -3.85 6.94
CA TYR A 176 12.13 -2.80 7.96
C TYR A 176 12.92 -1.57 7.48
N ALA A 177 14.03 -1.78 6.78
CA ALA A 177 14.80 -0.68 6.20
C ALA A 177 14.00 0.08 5.14
N GLY A 178 13.28 -0.64 4.26
CA GLY A 178 12.42 -0.03 3.26
C GLY A 178 11.32 0.82 3.89
N VAL A 179 10.65 0.33 4.94
CA VAL A 179 9.63 1.10 5.68
C VAL A 179 10.23 2.30 6.40
N MET A 180 11.40 2.13 7.04
CA MET A 180 12.07 3.20 7.78
C MET A 180 12.56 4.32 6.87
N GLN A 181 13.06 3.99 5.67
CA GLN A 181 13.87 4.89 4.84
C GLN A 181 13.19 5.31 3.54
N HIS A 182 11.89 5.04 3.34
CA HIS A 182 11.22 5.34 2.06
C HIS A 182 11.14 6.84 1.74
N HIS A 183 11.41 7.71 2.70
CA HIS A 183 11.53 9.15 2.51
C HIS A 183 12.98 9.65 2.50
N GLU A 184 13.96 8.74 2.53
CA GLU A 184 15.35 9.15 2.39
C GLU A 184 15.67 9.53 0.95
N ASN A 185 16.51 10.55 0.80
CA ASN A 185 17.06 10.96 -0.48
C ASN A 185 18.47 10.42 -0.65
N TYR A 186 18.88 10.17 -1.90
CA TYR A 186 20.22 9.69 -2.22
C TYR A 186 21.33 10.61 -1.71
N ASP A 187 21.08 11.91 -1.61
CA ASP A 187 22.02 12.92 -1.12
C ASP A 187 21.98 13.14 0.41
N GLY A 188 21.16 12.36 1.14
CA GLY A 188 21.03 12.45 2.58
C GLY A 188 20.19 13.63 3.07
N THR A 189 19.43 14.30 2.19
CA THR A 189 18.52 15.42 2.58
C THR A 189 17.12 14.93 2.95
N GLY A 190 16.90 13.62 2.94
CA GLY A 190 15.64 13.00 3.31
C GLY A 190 15.42 12.92 4.82
N TYR A 191 14.55 12.01 5.24
CA TYR A 191 14.29 11.70 6.64
C TYR A 191 13.96 10.21 6.79
N PRO A 192 14.10 9.61 7.98
CA PRO A 192 14.40 10.22 9.28
C PRO A 192 15.90 10.30 9.64
N LEU A 193 16.86 9.83 8.81
CA LEU A 193 18.29 9.73 9.14
C LEU A 193 19.08 10.99 8.83
#